data_33afead65ceb5672c17c34596ebc6b74
#
_entry.id   33afead65ceb5672c17c34596ebc6b74
#
_cell.length_a   1.000
_cell.length_b   1.000
_cell.length_c   1.000
_cell.angle_alpha   90.00
_cell.angle_beta   90.00
_cell.angle_gamma   90.00
#
_symmetry.space_group_name_H-M   'P 1'
#
loop_
_entity.id
_entity.type
_entity.pdbx_description
1 polymer ?
#
loop_
_entity_poly.entity_id
_entity_poly.type
_entity_poly.pdbx_seq_one_letter_code
_entity_poly.pdbx_strand_id
1 'polypeptide(L)'
;MKQMTLNEVYITRTASFFPNNPVSNDDMEEYLGYINNKPSKSKRIVLRNNGITNRYYALEKGGKVTHTNAQMTALAVKALFTNTPDEIKSVQLLSCGTSAPDQIMPSHGVMVHGWLPESGAIEVVSPSGVCCAGMHALKYAYMAIKTGEITTAVATGSERMSVALRADKFEDEVQKLIELEENPYISFEKEFLRWMLSDGASAFLLSGKKNETGLN
;
A
#
# COMPACT_ATOMS: atom_id res chain seq x y z
N MET A 1 29.08 18.92 25.71
CA MET A 1 28.10 18.31 24.78
C MET A 1 26.75 18.27 25.50
N LYS A 2 25.73 18.96 25.00
CA LYS A 2 24.37 18.83 25.54
C LYS A 2 23.88 17.41 25.25
N GLN A 3 23.49 16.67 26.27
CA GLN A 3 22.88 15.35 26.14
C GLN A 3 21.57 15.53 25.33
N MET A 4 21.50 14.93 24.16
CA MET A 4 20.31 15.01 23.30
C MET A 4 19.22 14.15 23.95
N THR A 5 18.20 14.79 24.50
CA THR A 5 17.05 14.10 25.07
C THR A 5 16.18 13.63 23.88
N LEU A 6 16.02 12.32 23.75
CA LEU A 6 15.15 11.73 22.72
C LEU A 6 13.69 11.76 23.19
N ASN A 7 12.78 12.14 22.30
CA ASN A 7 11.35 12.17 22.60
C ASN A 7 10.75 10.75 22.66
N GLU A 8 9.66 10.58 23.41
CA GLU A 8 8.79 9.43 23.24
C GLU A 8 7.99 9.55 21.93
N VAL A 9 7.63 8.41 21.34
CA VAL A 9 6.86 8.35 20.10
C VAL A 9 5.75 7.32 20.24
N TYR A 10 4.54 7.73 19.92
CA TYR A 10 3.33 6.92 20.05
C TYR A 10 2.61 6.81 18.73
N ILE A 11 2.09 5.62 18.40
CA ILE A 11 1.07 5.46 17.38
C ILE A 11 -0.27 5.79 18.04
N THR A 12 -0.89 6.88 17.65
CA THR A 12 -2.10 7.38 18.29
C THR A 12 -3.38 7.00 17.58
N ARG A 13 -3.31 6.76 16.26
CA ARG A 13 -4.43 6.28 15.43
C ARG A 13 -3.93 5.38 14.32
N THR A 14 -4.78 4.46 13.92
CA THR A 14 -4.58 3.62 12.74
C THR A 14 -5.84 3.63 11.89
N ALA A 15 -5.66 3.56 10.57
CA ALA A 15 -6.76 3.43 9.63
C ALA A 15 -6.33 2.60 8.43
N SER A 16 -7.30 2.06 7.69
CA SER A 16 -7.07 1.33 6.45
C SER A 16 -8.14 1.67 5.43
N PHE A 17 -7.81 1.49 4.18
CA PHE A 17 -8.73 1.56 3.06
C PHE A 17 -8.53 0.33 2.17
N PHE A 18 -9.62 -0.36 1.87
CA PHE A 18 -9.66 -1.46 0.93
C PHE A 18 -10.58 -1.09 -0.22
N PRO A 19 -10.13 -1.19 -1.48
CA PRO A 19 -10.94 -0.81 -2.63
C PRO A 19 -12.04 -1.83 -2.89
N ASN A 20 -13.24 -1.33 -3.22
CA ASN A 20 -14.40 -2.12 -3.63
C ASN A 20 -14.87 -3.16 -2.57
N ASN A 21 -15.57 -4.19 -3.02
CA ASN A 21 -15.96 -5.33 -2.20
C ASN A 21 -14.88 -6.42 -2.20
N PRO A 22 -14.83 -7.27 -1.15
CA PRO A 22 -13.91 -8.40 -1.17
C PRO A 22 -14.23 -9.36 -2.30
N VAL A 23 -13.20 -9.85 -2.97
CA VAL A 23 -13.26 -10.79 -4.08
C VAL A 23 -12.90 -12.18 -3.56
N SER A 24 -13.78 -13.15 -3.73
CA SER A 24 -13.54 -14.53 -3.33
C SER A 24 -12.46 -15.20 -4.18
N ASN A 25 -11.88 -16.29 -3.67
CA ASN A 25 -10.92 -17.09 -4.42
C ASN A 25 -11.48 -17.57 -5.78
N ASP A 26 -12.78 -17.86 -5.85
CA ASP A 26 -13.40 -18.35 -7.08
C ASP A 26 -13.52 -17.25 -8.13
N ASP A 27 -13.81 -16.02 -7.70
CA ASP A 27 -14.06 -14.87 -8.59
C ASP A 27 -12.78 -14.17 -9.08
N MET A 28 -11.60 -14.48 -8.54
CA MET A 28 -10.36 -13.74 -8.83
C MET A 28 -10.09 -13.57 -10.32
N GLU A 29 -10.34 -14.61 -11.15
CA GLU A 29 -10.07 -14.56 -12.58
C GLU A 29 -11.05 -13.69 -13.37
N GLU A 30 -12.23 -13.38 -12.82
CA GLU A 30 -13.16 -12.41 -13.42
C GLU A 30 -12.63 -10.97 -13.34
N TYR A 31 -11.76 -10.69 -12.34
CA TYR A 31 -11.10 -9.40 -12.16
C TYR A 31 -9.73 -9.33 -12.83
N LEU A 32 -8.92 -10.37 -12.67
CA LEU A 32 -7.53 -10.41 -13.16
C LEU A 32 -7.42 -10.93 -14.61
N GLY A 33 -8.49 -11.49 -15.16
CA GLY A 33 -8.50 -12.12 -16.47
C GLY A 33 -8.00 -13.57 -16.47
N TYR A 34 -8.21 -14.26 -17.57
CA TYR A 34 -7.80 -15.65 -17.80
C TYR A 34 -6.57 -15.69 -18.69
N ILE A 35 -5.46 -16.24 -18.21
CA ILE A 35 -4.24 -16.42 -19.00
C ILE A 35 -4.51 -17.42 -20.11
N ASN A 36 -4.21 -17.07 -21.37
CA ASN A 36 -4.52 -17.87 -22.57
C ASN A 36 -6.00 -18.31 -22.62
N ASN A 37 -6.91 -17.47 -22.09
CA ASN A 37 -8.36 -17.76 -22.03
C ASN A 37 -8.70 -19.08 -21.33
N LYS A 38 -7.90 -19.52 -20.35
CA LYS A 38 -8.10 -20.77 -19.60
C LYS A 38 -7.96 -20.55 -18.10
N PRO A 39 -8.76 -21.26 -17.26
CA PRO A 39 -8.57 -21.25 -15.83
C PRO A 39 -7.18 -21.76 -15.44
N SER A 40 -6.56 -21.10 -14.46
CA SER A 40 -5.26 -21.50 -13.95
C SER A 40 -5.32 -22.82 -13.17
N LYS A 41 -4.41 -23.74 -13.51
CA LYS A 41 -4.24 -25.00 -12.78
C LYS A 41 -3.52 -24.82 -11.45
N SER A 42 -2.63 -23.83 -11.34
CA SER A 42 -1.83 -23.56 -10.14
C SER A 42 -2.64 -22.84 -9.06
N LYS A 43 -3.65 -22.03 -9.43
CA LYS A 43 -4.52 -21.27 -8.52
C LYS A 43 -4.98 -22.10 -7.31
N ARG A 44 -5.57 -23.28 -7.56
CA ARG A 44 -6.07 -24.14 -6.48
C ARG A 44 -4.99 -24.65 -5.55
N ILE A 45 -3.78 -24.92 -6.07
CA ILE A 45 -2.64 -25.41 -5.30
C ILE A 45 -2.13 -24.28 -4.39
N VAL A 46 -1.92 -23.09 -4.95
CA VAL A 46 -1.44 -21.92 -4.20
C VAL A 46 -2.43 -21.52 -3.10
N LEU A 47 -3.72 -21.41 -3.44
CA LEU A 47 -4.74 -20.95 -2.49
C LEU A 47 -5.00 -21.93 -1.35
N ARG A 48 -4.88 -23.25 -1.61
CA ARG A 48 -5.03 -24.26 -0.55
C ARG A 48 -3.99 -24.13 0.55
N ASN A 49 -2.79 -23.68 0.21
CA ASN A 49 -1.65 -23.67 1.14
C ASN A 49 -1.53 -22.33 1.91
N ASN A 50 -2.16 -21.24 1.46
CA ASN A 50 -2.00 -19.93 2.08
C ASN A 50 -3.12 -19.55 3.06
N GLY A 51 -4.26 -20.23 3.02
CA GLY A 51 -5.41 -19.99 3.91
C GLY A 51 -6.15 -18.66 3.66
N ILE A 52 -5.78 -17.88 2.62
CA ILE A 52 -6.47 -16.64 2.30
C ILE A 52 -7.72 -16.94 1.48
N THR A 53 -8.86 -16.41 1.90
CA THR A 53 -10.16 -16.66 1.28
C THR A 53 -10.64 -15.53 0.37
N ASN A 54 -10.23 -14.30 0.67
CA ASN A 54 -10.65 -13.10 -0.05
C ASN A 54 -9.48 -12.19 -0.37
N ARG A 55 -9.64 -11.37 -1.43
CA ARG A 55 -8.73 -10.30 -1.85
C ARG A 55 -9.53 -9.02 -2.07
N TYR A 56 -8.84 -7.90 -2.10
CA TYR A 56 -9.39 -6.63 -2.56
C TYR A 56 -8.64 -6.21 -3.82
N TYR A 57 -9.37 -5.78 -4.83
CA TYR A 57 -8.79 -5.28 -6.07
C TYR A 57 -9.36 -3.90 -6.41
N ALA A 58 -8.47 -2.97 -6.75
CA ALA A 58 -8.84 -1.67 -7.32
C ALA A 58 -9.28 -1.81 -8.79
N LEU A 59 -10.06 -2.86 -9.06
CA LEU A 59 -10.59 -3.24 -10.37
C LEU A 59 -12.08 -3.57 -10.25
N GLU A 60 -12.82 -3.31 -11.32
CA GLU A 60 -14.11 -3.94 -11.58
C GLU A 60 -13.90 -5.28 -12.30
N LYS A 61 -14.94 -6.13 -12.36
CA LYS A 61 -14.95 -7.31 -13.24
C LYS A 61 -14.63 -6.87 -14.67
N GLY A 62 -13.78 -7.61 -15.36
CA GLY A 62 -13.26 -7.20 -16.67
C GLY A 62 -12.04 -6.29 -16.63
N GLY A 63 -11.52 -5.95 -15.44
CA GLY A 63 -10.21 -5.31 -15.26
C GLY A 63 -10.18 -3.79 -15.38
N LYS A 64 -11.34 -3.10 -15.35
CA LYS A 64 -11.36 -1.63 -15.33
C LYS A 64 -10.89 -1.12 -13.97
N VAL A 65 -9.92 -0.21 -13.97
CA VAL A 65 -9.34 0.38 -12.75
C VAL A 65 -10.35 1.31 -12.07
N THR A 66 -10.51 1.18 -10.74
CA THR A 66 -11.42 2.00 -9.92
C THR A 66 -10.69 3.06 -9.10
N HIS A 67 -9.50 2.75 -8.59
CA HIS A 67 -8.70 3.63 -7.74
C HIS A 67 -7.22 3.61 -8.17
N THR A 68 -6.55 4.75 -8.05
CA THR A 68 -5.09 4.79 -8.09
C THR A 68 -4.51 4.43 -6.71
N ASN A 69 -3.22 4.06 -6.65
CA ASN A 69 -2.57 3.79 -5.39
C ASN A 69 -2.54 5.04 -4.48
N ALA A 70 -2.26 6.20 -5.08
CA ALA A 70 -2.28 7.47 -4.36
C ALA A 70 -3.67 7.82 -3.80
N GLN A 71 -4.76 7.54 -4.54
CA GLN A 71 -6.13 7.72 -4.04
C GLN A 71 -6.44 6.82 -2.85
N MET A 72 -6.11 5.53 -2.92
CA MET A 72 -6.32 4.59 -1.80
C MET A 72 -5.56 5.03 -0.56
N THR A 73 -4.31 5.47 -0.73
CA THR A 73 -3.47 5.96 0.36
C THR A 73 -4.08 7.21 1.01
N ALA A 74 -4.51 8.17 0.20
CA ALA A 74 -5.15 9.39 0.70
C ALA A 74 -6.46 9.09 1.45
N LEU A 75 -7.25 8.12 0.98
CA LEU A 75 -8.48 7.68 1.68
C LEU A 75 -8.16 7.04 3.04
N ALA A 76 -7.10 6.25 3.13
CA ALA A 76 -6.62 5.71 4.42
C ALA A 76 -6.15 6.84 5.36
N VAL A 77 -5.45 7.86 4.86
CA VAL A 77 -5.04 9.03 5.65
C VAL A 77 -6.27 9.81 6.13
N LYS A 78 -7.23 10.11 5.26
CA LYS A 78 -8.48 10.81 5.64
C LYS A 78 -9.25 10.06 6.73
N ALA A 79 -9.25 8.74 6.69
CA ALA A 79 -9.91 7.92 7.70
C ALA A 79 -9.33 8.07 9.11
N LEU A 80 -8.05 8.47 9.26
CA LEU A 80 -7.46 8.82 10.57
C LEU A 80 -8.13 10.01 11.23
N PHE A 81 -8.72 10.91 10.43
CA PHE A 81 -9.25 12.20 10.86
C PHE A 81 -10.77 12.32 10.72
N THR A 82 -11.49 11.21 10.51
CA THR A 82 -12.95 11.21 10.30
C THR A 82 -13.71 11.97 11.39
N ASN A 83 -13.31 11.83 12.65
CA ASN A 83 -13.95 12.50 13.77
C ASN A 83 -13.33 13.86 14.15
N THR A 84 -12.18 14.18 13.59
CA THR A 84 -11.39 15.39 13.90
C THR A 84 -10.73 15.93 12.64
N PRO A 85 -11.50 16.37 11.63
CA PRO A 85 -10.96 16.70 10.30
C PRO A 85 -9.93 17.85 10.33
N ASP A 86 -10.06 18.80 11.27
CA ASP A 86 -9.11 19.89 11.39
C ASP A 86 -7.72 19.49 11.92
N GLU A 87 -7.60 18.34 12.58
CA GLU A 87 -6.31 17.88 13.09
C GLU A 87 -5.33 17.49 11.99
N ILE A 88 -5.79 17.22 10.76
CA ILE A 88 -4.91 16.97 9.61
C ILE A 88 -3.95 18.14 9.36
N LYS A 89 -4.36 19.37 9.72
CA LYS A 89 -3.54 20.59 9.61
C LYS A 89 -2.32 20.59 10.56
N SER A 90 -2.34 19.75 11.59
CA SER A 90 -1.23 19.62 12.56
C SER A 90 -0.14 18.64 12.07
N VAL A 91 -0.38 17.89 11.01
CA VAL A 91 0.60 16.97 10.44
C VAL A 91 1.73 17.74 9.81
N GLN A 92 2.96 17.41 10.19
CA GLN A 92 4.18 18.08 9.73
C GLN A 92 4.95 17.23 8.70
N LEU A 93 4.74 15.91 8.71
CA LEU A 93 5.38 14.96 7.81
C LEU A 93 4.36 13.94 7.29
N LEU A 94 4.39 13.70 6.00
CA LEU A 94 3.70 12.61 5.31
C LEU A 94 4.74 11.67 4.70
N SER A 95 4.89 10.48 5.27
CA SER A 95 5.80 9.43 4.79
C SER A 95 5.00 8.30 4.16
N CYS A 96 5.08 8.15 2.83
CA CYS A 96 4.25 7.22 2.05
C CYS A 96 5.08 6.12 1.40
N GLY A 97 5.07 4.92 2.00
CA GLY A 97 5.78 3.74 1.50
C GLY A 97 4.94 2.94 0.50
N THR A 98 5.52 2.64 -0.66
CA THR A 98 4.95 1.73 -1.65
C THR A 98 6.04 1.13 -2.54
N SER A 99 5.79 -0.08 -3.05
CA SER A 99 6.61 -0.71 -4.09
C SER A 99 6.07 -0.45 -5.49
N ALA A 100 4.77 -0.13 -5.59
CA ALA A 100 4.03 0.04 -6.85
C ALA A 100 3.40 1.43 -6.94
N PRO A 101 4.19 2.50 -7.05
CA PRO A 101 3.65 3.85 -7.26
C PRO A 101 2.91 3.90 -8.61
N ASP A 102 1.90 4.76 -8.71
CA ASP A 102 1.16 4.94 -9.97
C ASP A 102 2.07 5.43 -11.11
N GLN A 103 3.12 6.17 -10.77
CA GLN A 103 4.16 6.66 -11.66
C GLN A 103 5.41 7.05 -10.88
N ILE A 104 6.53 7.23 -11.59
CA ILE A 104 7.83 7.59 -10.97
C ILE A 104 7.86 9.06 -10.56
N MET A 105 7.34 9.96 -11.39
CA MET A 105 7.32 11.41 -11.15
C MET A 105 5.95 12.02 -11.46
N PRO A 106 5.38 12.81 -10.53
CA PRO A 106 5.85 13.08 -9.18
C PRO A 106 5.87 11.82 -8.30
N SER A 107 6.62 11.85 -7.18
CA SER A 107 6.73 10.71 -6.28
C SER A 107 5.37 10.36 -5.64
N HIS A 108 5.24 9.12 -5.17
CA HIS A 108 4.00 8.62 -4.60
C HIS A 108 3.44 9.51 -3.48
N GLY A 109 4.27 9.91 -2.52
CA GLY A 109 3.84 10.78 -1.42
C GLY A 109 3.36 12.15 -1.89
N VAL A 110 3.99 12.72 -2.92
CA VAL A 110 3.54 13.99 -3.52
C VAL A 110 2.17 13.82 -4.18
N MET A 111 1.93 12.70 -4.88
CA MET A 111 0.61 12.39 -5.43
C MET A 111 -0.45 12.21 -4.34
N VAL A 112 -0.09 11.53 -3.24
CA VAL A 112 -0.97 11.38 -2.07
C VAL A 112 -1.30 12.74 -1.46
N HIS A 113 -0.28 13.61 -1.26
CA HIS A 113 -0.47 14.96 -0.74
C HIS A 113 -1.43 15.79 -1.62
N GLY A 114 -1.35 15.64 -2.94
CA GLY A 114 -2.29 16.28 -3.86
C GLY A 114 -3.77 15.93 -3.64
N TRP A 115 -4.06 14.78 -2.99
CA TRP A 115 -5.41 14.36 -2.59
C TRP A 115 -5.79 14.82 -1.17
N LEU A 116 -4.90 15.54 -0.48
CA LEU A 116 -5.04 15.99 0.91
C LEU A 116 -4.91 17.53 1.01
N PRO A 117 -5.71 18.31 0.29
CA PRO A 117 -5.54 19.77 0.26
C PRO A 117 -5.70 20.41 1.64
N GLU A 118 -6.35 19.71 2.58
CA GLU A 118 -6.60 20.17 3.93
C GLU A 118 -5.33 20.16 4.81
N SER A 119 -4.30 19.38 4.45
CA SER A 119 -3.06 19.25 5.25
C SER A 119 -2.12 20.46 5.16
N GLY A 120 -2.27 21.29 4.12
CA GLY A 120 -1.38 22.44 3.91
C GLY A 120 0.03 22.04 3.45
N ALA A 121 1.00 22.91 3.76
CA ALA A 121 2.42 22.65 3.44
C ALA A 121 3.04 21.73 4.48
N ILE A 122 3.52 20.57 4.06
CA ILE A 122 4.13 19.54 4.91
C ILE A 122 5.37 18.95 4.24
N GLU A 123 6.27 18.36 5.02
CA GLU A 123 7.34 17.52 4.48
C GLU A 123 6.73 16.24 3.88
N VAL A 124 7.21 15.83 2.68
CA VAL A 124 6.75 14.61 2.03
C VAL A 124 7.91 13.73 1.64
N VAL A 125 7.88 12.46 2.06
CA VAL A 125 8.85 11.45 1.66
C VAL A 125 8.14 10.21 1.10
N SER A 126 8.82 9.53 0.17
CA SER A 126 8.27 8.38 -0.54
C SER A 126 9.24 7.20 -0.48
N PRO A 127 9.34 6.50 0.66
CA PRO A 127 10.19 5.32 0.77
C PRO A 127 9.72 4.20 -0.15
N SER A 128 10.68 3.49 -0.72
CA SER A 128 10.47 2.27 -1.48
C SER A 128 11.23 1.12 -0.78
N GLY A 129 10.91 -0.12 -1.08
CA GLY A 129 11.58 -1.25 -0.46
C GLY A 129 10.79 -2.54 -0.52
N VAL A 130 10.08 -2.76 -1.62
CA VAL A 130 9.23 -3.92 -1.84
C VAL A 130 8.29 -4.12 -0.63
N CYS A 131 8.20 -5.30 -0.03
CA CYS A 131 7.32 -5.60 1.11
C CYS A 131 7.64 -4.79 2.38
N CYS A 132 8.78 -4.10 2.45
CA CYS A 132 9.22 -3.31 3.60
C CYS A 132 8.96 -1.80 3.44
N ALA A 133 8.40 -1.33 2.32
CA ALA A 133 8.22 0.10 2.04
C ALA A 133 7.42 0.81 3.15
N GLY A 134 6.30 0.23 3.62
CA GLY A 134 5.50 0.77 4.72
C GLY A 134 6.26 0.85 6.05
N MET A 135 7.12 -0.15 6.33
CA MET A 135 7.97 -0.13 7.53
C MET A 135 9.08 0.93 7.44
N HIS A 136 9.62 1.18 6.24
CA HIS A 136 10.55 2.30 6.02
C HIS A 136 9.85 3.64 6.25
N ALA A 137 8.62 3.80 5.77
CA ALA A 137 7.82 4.99 6.01
C ALA A 137 7.58 5.23 7.51
N LEU A 138 7.19 4.18 8.23
CA LEU A 138 6.96 4.22 9.68
C LEU A 138 8.25 4.56 10.43
N LYS A 139 9.37 3.93 10.07
CA LYS A 139 10.68 4.19 10.67
C LYS A 139 11.13 5.63 10.47
N TYR A 140 10.95 6.20 9.28
CA TYR A 140 11.31 7.59 9.00
C TYR A 140 10.51 8.54 9.90
N ALA A 141 9.19 8.39 9.94
CA ALA A 141 8.32 9.20 10.80
C ALA A 141 8.66 9.06 12.28
N TYR A 142 8.94 7.84 12.76
CA TYR A 142 9.41 7.58 14.11
C TYR A 142 10.70 8.35 14.43
N MET A 143 11.69 8.28 13.53
CA MET A 143 12.98 8.94 13.75
C MET A 143 12.86 10.47 13.79
N ALA A 144 12.07 11.07 12.91
CA ALA A 144 11.85 12.51 12.87
C ALA A 144 11.21 13.04 14.18
N ILE A 145 10.23 12.30 14.74
CA ILE A 145 9.64 12.65 16.04
C ILE A 145 10.63 12.37 17.19
N LYS A 146 11.32 11.22 17.15
CA LYS A 146 12.28 10.81 18.20
C LYS A 146 13.40 11.81 18.38
N THR A 147 13.90 12.41 17.30
CA THR A 147 14.95 13.44 17.32
C THR A 147 14.43 14.83 17.69
N GLY A 148 13.12 15.04 17.74
CA GLY A 148 12.51 16.33 18.06
C GLY A 148 12.44 17.30 16.88
N GLU A 149 12.66 16.83 15.67
CA GLU A 149 12.54 17.63 14.45
C GLU A 149 11.08 18.04 14.20
N ILE A 150 10.16 17.10 14.43
CA ILE A 150 8.71 17.31 14.34
C ILE A 150 8.00 16.69 15.53
N THR A 151 6.70 16.98 15.68
CA THR A 151 5.87 16.42 16.75
C THR A 151 4.76 15.50 16.28
N THR A 152 4.35 15.61 15.01
CA THR A 152 3.22 14.86 14.45
C THR A 152 3.51 14.44 13.01
N ALA A 153 3.33 13.16 12.71
CA ALA A 153 3.56 12.59 11.41
C ALA A 153 2.48 11.59 11.01
N VAL A 154 2.24 11.44 9.71
CA VAL A 154 1.50 10.31 9.14
C VAL A 154 2.46 9.43 8.37
N ALA A 155 2.45 8.13 8.68
CA ALA A 155 3.14 7.10 7.91
C ALA A 155 2.13 6.18 7.24
N THR A 156 2.37 5.82 5.97
CA THR A 156 1.47 4.92 5.22
C THR A 156 2.23 3.78 4.58
N GLY A 157 1.51 2.67 4.36
CA GLY A 157 1.93 1.58 3.49
C GLY A 157 0.77 1.24 2.55
N SER A 158 1.04 1.18 1.26
CA SER A 158 -0.01 0.90 0.28
C SER A 158 0.54 0.16 -0.94
N GLU A 159 -0.30 -0.71 -1.52
CA GLU A 159 0.03 -1.41 -2.75
C GLU A 159 -1.21 -1.52 -3.65
N ARG A 160 -1.00 -1.39 -4.96
CA ARG A 160 -1.98 -1.65 -6.01
C ARG A 160 -1.38 -2.63 -7.02
N MET A 161 -1.33 -3.88 -6.61
CA MET A 161 -0.71 -4.93 -7.40
C MET A 161 -1.64 -5.53 -8.46
N SER A 162 -2.97 -5.46 -8.25
CA SER A 162 -3.95 -6.07 -9.16
C SER A 162 -3.76 -5.67 -10.62
N VAL A 163 -3.39 -4.42 -10.90
CA VAL A 163 -3.16 -3.92 -12.26
C VAL A 163 -1.97 -4.60 -12.94
N ALA A 164 -0.89 -4.88 -12.20
CA ALA A 164 0.28 -5.58 -12.70
C ALA A 164 0.03 -7.10 -12.85
N LEU A 165 -0.95 -7.64 -12.10
CA LEU A 165 -1.27 -9.06 -12.05
C LEU A 165 -2.36 -9.47 -13.07
N ARG A 166 -2.85 -8.54 -13.88
CA ARG A 166 -3.83 -8.83 -14.94
C ARG A 166 -3.24 -9.78 -15.98
N ALA A 167 -4.10 -10.59 -16.58
CA ALA A 167 -3.69 -11.58 -17.57
C ALA A 167 -2.95 -10.96 -18.77
N ASP A 168 -3.44 -9.82 -19.28
CA ASP A 168 -2.84 -9.09 -20.39
C ASP A 168 -1.38 -8.65 -20.12
N LYS A 169 -1.08 -8.25 -18.88
CA LYS A 169 0.29 -7.91 -18.45
C LYS A 169 1.15 -9.13 -18.21
N PHE A 170 0.53 -10.18 -17.68
CA PHE A 170 1.21 -11.42 -17.32
C PHE A 170 1.62 -12.22 -18.57
N GLU A 171 0.77 -12.27 -19.59
CA GLU A 171 1.04 -12.97 -20.86
C GLU A 171 2.27 -12.41 -21.57
N ASP A 172 2.37 -11.07 -21.68
CA ASP A 172 3.52 -10.42 -22.29
C ASP A 172 4.84 -10.75 -21.57
N GLU A 173 4.80 -10.84 -20.22
CA GLU A 173 5.98 -11.15 -19.43
C GLU A 173 6.34 -12.64 -19.45
N VAL A 174 5.34 -13.53 -19.43
CA VAL A 174 5.57 -14.98 -19.51
C VAL A 174 6.12 -15.34 -20.88
N GLN A 175 5.63 -14.74 -21.96
CA GLN A 175 6.16 -14.97 -23.30
C GLN A 175 7.63 -14.57 -23.39
N LYS A 176 8.00 -13.40 -22.86
CA LYS A 176 9.40 -12.97 -22.79
C LYS A 176 10.27 -13.90 -21.95
N LEU A 177 9.75 -14.47 -20.88
CA LEU A 177 10.48 -15.42 -20.03
C LEU A 177 10.65 -16.78 -20.70
N ILE A 178 9.67 -17.24 -21.49
CA ILE A 178 9.79 -18.45 -22.29
C ILE A 178 10.82 -18.27 -23.41
N GLU A 179 10.86 -17.07 -24.02
CA GLU A 179 11.84 -16.72 -25.06
C GLU A 179 13.27 -16.55 -24.49
N LEU A 180 13.40 -16.13 -23.23
CA LEU A 180 14.70 -15.98 -22.54
C LEU A 180 15.23 -17.29 -21.98
N GLU A 181 14.49 -18.36 -22.20
CA GLU A 181 14.79 -19.75 -21.85
C GLU A 181 15.06 -20.08 -20.37
N GLU A 182 14.63 -21.28 -20.02
CA GLU A 182 15.25 -22.22 -19.08
C GLU A 182 14.70 -22.28 -17.68
N ASN A 183 13.73 -21.46 -17.23
CA ASN A 183 13.29 -21.68 -15.85
C ASN A 183 11.76 -21.71 -15.67
N PRO A 184 11.12 -22.91 -15.74
CA PRO A 184 9.70 -23.07 -15.39
C PRO A 184 9.38 -22.60 -13.97
N TYR A 185 10.38 -22.48 -13.11
CA TYR A 185 10.26 -22.04 -11.74
C TYR A 185 9.90 -20.55 -11.63
N ILE A 186 10.48 -19.69 -12.47
CA ILE A 186 10.17 -18.24 -12.48
C ILE A 186 8.72 -17.99 -12.90
N SER A 187 8.22 -18.75 -13.88
CA SER A 187 6.82 -18.67 -14.27
C SER A 187 5.87 -19.07 -13.13
N PHE A 188 6.24 -20.11 -12.38
CA PHE A 188 5.48 -20.55 -11.22
C PHE A 188 5.51 -19.52 -10.09
N GLU A 189 6.66 -18.87 -9.81
CA GLU A 189 6.78 -17.82 -8.79
C GLU A 189 5.91 -16.60 -9.11
N LYS A 190 5.88 -16.15 -10.38
CA LYS A 190 5.01 -15.05 -10.81
C LYS A 190 3.54 -15.42 -10.67
N GLU A 191 3.15 -16.60 -11.08
CA GLU A 191 1.79 -17.08 -10.92
C GLU A 191 1.42 -17.27 -9.46
N PHE A 192 2.37 -17.67 -8.59
CA PHE A 192 2.19 -17.70 -7.14
C PHE A 192 1.84 -16.32 -6.58
N LEU A 193 2.59 -15.27 -6.93
CA LEU A 193 2.31 -13.89 -6.49
C LEU A 193 0.94 -13.39 -6.96
N ARG A 194 0.52 -13.78 -8.15
CA ARG A 194 -0.80 -13.43 -8.70
C ARG A 194 -1.95 -13.88 -7.79
N TRP A 195 -1.81 -15.05 -7.16
CA TRP A 195 -2.84 -15.60 -6.27
C TRP A 195 -2.66 -15.19 -4.81
N MET A 196 -1.55 -14.55 -4.47
CA MET A 196 -1.25 -14.14 -3.09
C MET A 196 -1.62 -12.68 -2.81
N LEU A 197 -1.37 -11.78 -3.77
CA LEU A 197 -1.40 -10.35 -3.53
C LEU A 197 -2.81 -9.75 -3.62
N SER A 198 -2.98 -8.62 -2.93
CA SER A 198 -4.20 -7.84 -2.82
C SER A 198 -3.87 -6.36 -2.85
N ASP A 199 -4.84 -5.51 -3.15
CA ASP A 199 -4.69 -4.06 -3.07
C ASP A 199 -5.18 -3.54 -1.72
N GLY A 200 -4.60 -2.44 -1.28
CA GLY A 200 -5.03 -1.76 -0.07
C GLY A 200 -4.05 -0.69 0.38
N ALA A 201 -4.48 0.10 1.35
CA ALA A 201 -3.67 1.11 2.01
C ALA A 201 -3.90 1.11 3.51
N SER A 202 -2.86 1.37 4.29
CA SER A 202 -2.92 1.61 5.72
C SER A 202 -2.25 2.93 6.07
N ALA A 203 -2.73 3.58 7.14
CA ALA A 203 -2.17 4.82 7.64
C ALA A 203 -2.06 4.77 9.17
N PHE A 204 -0.99 5.36 9.67
CA PHE A 204 -0.66 5.48 11.10
C PHE A 204 -0.42 6.95 11.42
N LEU A 205 -1.09 7.47 12.45
CA LEU A 205 -0.79 8.77 13.00
C LEU A 205 0.19 8.59 14.17
N LEU A 206 1.36 9.22 14.07
CA LEU A 206 2.39 9.22 15.09
C LEU A 206 2.45 10.59 15.77
N SER A 207 2.68 10.59 17.09
CA SER A 207 2.82 11.81 17.88
C SER A 207 3.87 11.65 18.97
N GLY A 208 4.56 12.74 19.29
CA GLY A 208 5.41 12.84 20.48
C GLY A 208 4.61 12.93 21.81
N LYS A 209 3.29 13.04 21.73
CA LYS A 209 2.40 13.09 22.90
C LYS A 209 1.49 11.86 22.93
N LYS A 210 1.35 11.24 24.08
CA LYS A 210 0.44 10.13 24.30
C LYS A 210 -1.02 10.61 24.19
N ASN A 211 -1.87 9.85 23.51
CA ASN A 211 -3.32 10.09 23.53
C ASN A 211 -3.88 9.79 24.92
N GLU A 212 -4.74 10.65 25.45
CA GLU A 212 -5.47 10.38 26.69
C GLU A 212 -6.49 9.24 26.55
N THR A 213 -6.91 8.92 25.32
CA THR A 213 -7.90 7.88 24.99
C THR A 213 -7.28 6.55 24.55
N GLY A 214 -5.99 6.34 24.80
CA GLY A 214 -5.21 5.10 24.77
C GLY A 214 -5.59 4.01 23.78
N LEU A 215 -4.81 3.87 22.69
CA LEU A 215 -4.35 2.54 22.27
C LEU A 215 -3.09 2.26 23.12
N ASN A 216 -3.22 1.33 24.08
CA ASN A 216 -2.10 0.78 24.84
C ASN A 216 -1.40 -0.29 24.00
#